data_85fd95104d3550e2712889d1fea0837a
#
_entry.id   85fd95104d3550e2712889d1fea0837a
#
_cell.length_a   1.000
_cell.length_b   1.000
_cell.length_c   1.000
_cell.angle_alpha   90.00
_cell.angle_beta   90.00
_cell.angle_gamma   90.00
#
_symmetry.space_group_name_H-M   'P 1'
#
loop_
_entity.id
_entity.type
_entity.pdbx_description
1 polymer ?
#
loop_
_entity_poly.entity_id
_entity_poly.type
_entity_poly.pdbx_seq_one_letter_code
_entity_poly.pdbx_strand_id
1 'polypeptide(L)'
;FRDFESRFSRFREGNELSDLNRSSVCRVSGDLFEILSLCRKYYEETGGVFDPAVLPILEQEGYRASFGTEHFGIPSKEKIVRRYDFSDLQMDRATLTVSKPIGCRIDLGGIGKGYAVGRVSQMLAESYRDFIVDAGGDIYVAGRNRMTRFPYFAIDIENAFRKDESAGLLLLSGQAVATSGVNRRRWQRDGQEKSHLIDVEKGGS
;
A
#
# COMPACT_ATOMS: atom_id res chain seq x y z
N PHE A 1 -1.78 -7.41 12.17
CA PHE A 1 -0.86 -6.51 11.46
C PHE A 1 0.56 -7.08 11.37
N ARG A 2 1.19 -7.50 12.48
CA ARG A 2 2.56 -8.02 12.46
C ARG A 2 2.75 -9.22 11.54
N ASP A 3 1.79 -10.15 11.51
CA ASP A 3 1.81 -11.29 10.58
C ASP A 3 1.77 -10.81 9.13
N PHE A 4 0.88 -9.89 8.80
CA PHE A 4 0.77 -9.29 7.47
C PHE A 4 2.10 -8.62 7.04
N GLU A 5 2.68 -7.81 7.91
CA GLU A 5 3.95 -7.15 7.65
C GLU A 5 5.09 -8.17 7.45
N SER A 6 5.13 -9.24 8.24
CA SER A 6 6.17 -10.27 8.11
C SER A 6 6.12 -10.99 6.77
N ARG A 7 4.92 -11.21 6.22
CA ARG A 7 4.70 -11.98 4.99
C ARG A 7 4.76 -11.12 3.72
N PHE A 8 4.39 -9.83 3.79
CA PHE A 8 4.13 -9.03 2.60
C PHE A 8 4.91 -7.69 2.56
N SER A 9 5.77 -7.42 3.54
CA SER A 9 6.61 -6.23 3.48
C SER A 9 7.77 -6.43 2.50
N ARG A 10 7.91 -5.54 1.52
CA ARG A 10 9.04 -5.55 0.59
C ARG A 10 10.40 -5.24 1.23
N PHE A 11 10.39 -4.73 2.47
CA PHE A 11 11.59 -4.43 3.24
C PHE A 11 12.12 -5.63 4.04
N ARG A 12 11.44 -6.77 3.98
CA ARG A 12 11.85 -8.00 4.63
C ARG A 12 12.20 -9.04 3.59
N GLU A 13 13.36 -9.64 3.73
CA GLU A 13 13.78 -10.76 2.89
C GLU A 13 13.18 -12.09 3.37
N GLY A 14 13.07 -13.07 2.46
CA GLY A 14 12.61 -14.41 2.78
C GLY A 14 11.12 -14.49 3.13
N ASN A 15 10.32 -13.57 2.65
CA ASN A 15 8.87 -13.62 2.77
C ASN A 15 8.19 -13.86 1.42
N GLU A 16 6.88 -14.11 1.45
CA GLU A 16 6.09 -14.46 0.26
C GLU A 16 6.21 -13.40 -0.88
N LEU A 17 6.17 -12.12 -0.53
CA LEU A 17 6.31 -11.06 -1.54
C LEU A 17 7.71 -11.00 -2.14
N SER A 18 8.75 -11.22 -1.32
CA SER A 18 10.13 -11.26 -1.82
C SER A 18 10.38 -12.46 -2.74
N ASP A 19 9.77 -13.60 -2.43
CA ASP A 19 9.87 -14.81 -3.25
C ASP A 19 9.14 -14.63 -4.58
N LEU A 20 7.94 -14.06 -4.57
CA LEU A 20 7.23 -13.65 -5.78
C LEU A 20 8.08 -12.69 -6.64
N ASN A 21 8.70 -11.69 -6.02
CA ASN A 21 9.48 -10.69 -6.73
C ASN A 21 10.76 -11.25 -7.38
N ARG A 22 11.33 -12.32 -6.82
CA ARG A 22 12.52 -13.00 -7.35
C ARG A 22 12.21 -14.05 -8.42
N SER A 23 10.96 -14.48 -8.52
CA SER A 23 10.54 -15.60 -9.37
C SER A 23 9.81 -15.11 -10.61
N SER A 24 9.94 -15.86 -11.71
CA SER A 24 9.08 -15.71 -12.89
C SER A 24 7.78 -16.50 -12.76
N VAL A 25 7.78 -17.57 -11.96
CA VAL A 25 6.59 -18.37 -11.61
C VAL A 25 6.67 -18.69 -10.13
N CYS A 26 5.60 -18.45 -9.40
CA CYS A 26 5.54 -18.68 -7.96
C CYS A 26 4.14 -19.12 -7.56
N ARG A 27 4.06 -20.19 -6.74
CA ARG A 27 2.83 -20.52 -6.01
C ARG A 27 2.76 -19.66 -4.76
N VAL A 28 1.65 -18.96 -4.59
CA VAL A 28 1.46 -18.01 -3.50
C VAL A 28 0.37 -18.51 -2.53
N SER A 29 0.32 -17.94 -1.34
CA SER A 29 -0.79 -18.19 -0.41
C SER A 29 -2.11 -17.62 -0.91
N GLY A 30 -3.23 -18.10 -0.35
CA GLY A 30 -4.55 -17.55 -0.64
C GLY A 30 -4.66 -16.06 -0.34
N ASP A 31 -4.05 -15.58 0.76
CA ASP A 31 -4.02 -14.16 1.13
C ASP A 31 -3.27 -13.31 0.10
N LEU A 32 -2.06 -13.74 -0.32
CA LEU A 32 -1.32 -12.98 -1.35
C LEU A 32 -2.05 -13.00 -2.68
N PHE A 33 -2.65 -14.13 -3.05
CA PHE A 33 -3.46 -14.23 -4.27
C PHE A 33 -4.68 -13.29 -4.23
N GLU A 34 -5.34 -13.17 -3.09
CA GLU A 34 -6.47 -12.25 -2.89
C GLU A 34 -6.02 -10.78 -3.02
N ILE A 35 -4.90 -10.40 -2.39
CA ILE A 35 -4.33 -9.05 -2.52
C ILE A 35 -4.00 -8.74 -3.98
N LEU A 36 -3.35 -9.66 -4.69
CA LEU A 36 -3.03 -9.48 -6.10
C LEU A 36 -4.28 -9.42 -6.98
N SER A 37 -5.35 -10.14 -6.62
CA SER A 37 -6.65 -10.03 -7.30
C SER A 37 -7.28 -8.65 -7.12
N LEU A 38 -7.17 -8.07 -5.92
CA LEU A 38 -7.59 -6.69 -5.68
C LEU A 38 -6.70 -5.69 -6.43
N CYS A 39 -5.39 -5.95 -6.51
CA CYS A 39 -4.48 -5.16 -7.33
C CYS A 39 -4.92 -5.15 -8.79
N ARG A 40 -5.28 -6.31 -9.36
CA ARG A 40 -5.80 -6.43 -10.72
C ARG A 40 -7.04 -5.58 -10.92
N LYS A 41 -8.00 -5.72 -10.02
CA LYS A 41 -9.24 -4.95 -10.04
C LYS A 41 -8.97 -3.43 -10.09
N TYR A 42 -8.15 -2.92 -9.16
CA TYR A 42 -7.87 -1.49 -9.10
C TYR A 42 -6.97 -1.00 -10.24
N TYR A 43 -6.05 -1.82 -10.73
CA TYR A 43 -5.30 -1.53 -11.94
C TYR A 43 -6.23 -1.28 -13.12
N GLU A 44 -7.21 -2.17 -13.34
CA GLU A 44 -8.19 -2.07 -14.42
C GLU A 44 -9.15 -0.89 -14.22
N GLU A 45 -9.70 -0.71 -13.01
CA GLU A 45 -10.63 0.38 -12.70
C GLU A 45 -10.01 1.77 -12.83
N THR A 46 -8.70 1.90 -12.62
CA THR A 46 -7.98 3.17 -12.73
C THR A 46 -7.29 3.37 -14.08
N GLY A 47 -7.43 2.42 -15.02
CA GLY A 47 -6.74 2.48 -16.30
C GLY A 47 -5.22 2.44 -16.17
N GLY A 48 -4.69 1.75 -15.14
CA GLY A 48 -3.25 1.61 -14.88
C GLY A 48 -2.63 2.74 -14.07
N VAL A 49 -3.39 3.74 -13.61
CA VAL A 49 -2.89 4.80 -12.71
C VAL A 49 -2.46 4.19 -11.36
N PHE A 50 -3.25 3.27 -10.81
CA PHE A 50 -2.81 2.40 -9.73
C PHE A 50 -2.08 1.21 -10.34
N ASP A 51 -0.78 1.15 -10.18
CA ASP A 51 0.04 0.05 -10.67
C ASP A 51 0.99 -0.48 -9.59
N PRO A 52 0.73 -1.68 -9.06
CA PRO A 52 1.63 -2.31 -8.08
C PRO A 52 2.99 -2.73 -8.65
N ALA A 53 3.18 -2.80 -9.97
CA ALA A 53 4.46 -3.16 -10.60
C ALA A 53 5.48 -2.00 -10.62
N VAL A 54 5.34 -1.05 -9.69
CA VAL A 54 6.20 0.16 -9.58
C VAL A 54 7.45 -0.03 -8.73
N LEU A 55 7.69 -1.21 -8.14
CA LEU A 55 8.84 -1.43 -7.27
C LEU A 55 10.18 -1.04 -7.91
N PRO A 56 10.47 -1.37 -9.18
CA PRO A 56 11.71 -0.93 -9.82
C PRO A 56 11.88 0.59 -9.83
N ILE A 57 10.79 1.33 -10.08
CA ILE A 57 10.81 2.81 -10.11
C ILE A 57 11.05 3.35 -8.69
N LEU A 58 10.34 2.84 -7.69
CA LEU A 58 10.52 3.23 -6.29
C LEU A 58 11.97 3.07 -5.84
N GLU A 59 12.61 1.96 -6.19
CA GLU A 59 14.00 1.71 -5.87
C GLU A 59 14.97 2.62 -6.64
N GLN A 60 14.66 2.91 -7.89
CA GLN A 60 15.43 3.86 -8.68
C GLN A 60 15.33 5.27 -8.09
N GLU A 61 14.16 5.70 -7.63
CA GLU A 61 13.94 6.99 -6.98
C GLU A 61 14.57 7.08 -5.58
N GLY A 62 15.15 5.98 -5.05
CA GLY A 62 15.84 5.94 -3.76
C GLY A 62 15.02 5.33 -2.63
N TYR A 63 13.79 4.88 -2.89
CA TYR A 63 12.97 4.23 -1.87
C TYR A 63 13.24 2.72 -1.80
N ARG A 64 14.48 2.35 -1.49
CA ARG A 64 14.94 0.94 -1.37
C ARG A 64 14.81 0.39 0.04
N ALA A 65 14.89 1.24 1.03
CA ALA A 65 14.85 0.87 2.44
C ALA A 65 13.66 1.53 3.15
N SER A 66 13.36 1.04 4.34
CA SER A 66 12.30 1.63 5.16
C SER A 66 12.62 3.09 5.49
N PHE A 67 11.58 3.93 5.52
CA PHE A 67 11.72 5.36 5.82
C PHE A 67 12.41 5.58 7.17
N GLY A 68 13.41 6.47 7.21
CA GLY A 68 14.16 6.79 8.42
C GLY A 68 15.31 5.83 8.76
N THR A 69 15.64 4.88 7.89
CA THR A 69 16.86 4.04 8.02
C THR A 69 18.04 4.66 7.26
N GLU A 70 19.27 4.28 7.61
CA GLU A 70 20.50 4.78 6.97
C GLU A 70 20.56 4.58 5.44
N HIS A 71 19.88 3.56 4.94
CA HIS A 71 19.87 3.23 3.50
C HIS A 71 18.71 3.87 2.75
N PHE A 72 17.89 4.67 3.42
CA PHE A 72 16.80 5.40 2.79
C PHE A 72 17.34 6.56 1.94
N GLY A 73 16.75 6.77 0.76
CA GLY A 73 17.15 7.85 -0.15
C GLY A 73 18.36 7.55 -1.03
N ILE A 74 18.97 6.35 -0.90
CA ILE A 74 20.09 5.92 -1.75
C ILE A 74 19.53 5.31 -3.04
N PRO A 75 19.71 5.96 -4.20
CA PRO A 75 19.21 5.45 -5.47
C PRO A 75 19.95 4.20 -5.93
N SER A 76 19.30 3.41 -6.78
CA SER A 76 20.02 2.39 -7.54
C SER A 76 21.05 3.05 -8.47
N LYS A 77 22.24 2.45 -8.57
CA LYS A 77 23.26 2.87 -9.54
C LYS A 77 22.87 2.55 -10.98
N GLU A 78 21.97 1.59 -11.16
CA GLU A 78 21.47 1.18 -12.48
C GLU A 78 20.28 2.03 -12.86
N LYS A 79 20.30 2.58 -14.07
CA LYS A 79 19.14 3.23 -14.66
C LYS A 79 18.12 2.16 -15.05
N ILE A 80 17.02 2.10 -14.31
CA ILE A 80 15.95 1.14 -14.56
C ILE A 80 15.00 1.78 -15.59
N VAL A 81 14.85 1.14 -16.72
CA VAL A 81 13.77 1.47 -17.66
C VAL A 81 12.59 0.57 -17.32
N ARG A 82 11.46 1.15 -16.95
CA ARG A 82 10.23 0.39 -16.75
C ARG A 82 9.85 -0.32 -18.05
N ARG A 83 9.84 -1.66 -18.02
CA ARG A 83 9.51 -2.49 -19.18
C ARG A 83 8.19 -3.22 -19.01
N TYR A 84 7.69 -3.30 -17.78
CA TYR A 84 6.55 -4.12 -17.39
C TYR A 84 5.62 -3.32 -16.49
N ASP A 85 4.35 -3.65 -16.55
CA ASP A 85 3.31 -3.16 -15.67
C ASP A 85 2.52 -4.34 -15.05
N PHE A 86 1.47 -4.05 -14.31
CA PHE A 86 0.72 -5.11 -13.64
C PHE A 86 -0.08 -5.99 -14.60
N SER A 87 -0.32 -5.56 -15.86
CA SER A 87 -0.97 -6.39 -16.87
C SER A 87 -0.13 -7.60 -17.29
N ASP A 88 1.19 -7.51 -17.14
CA ASP A 88 2.12 -8.61 -17.43
C ASP A 88 2.04 -9.80 -16.45
N LEU A 89 1.32 -9.67 -15.33
CA LEU A 89 1.07 -10.79 -14.44
C LEU A 89 -0.03 -11.70 -15.00
N GLN A 90 0.21 -13.00 -14.94
CA GLN A 90 -0.80 -14.03 -15.17
C GLN A 90 -1.11 -14.71 -13.84
N MET A 91 -2.37 -14.91 -13.55
CA MET A 91 -2.83 -15.44 -12.26
C MET A 91 -3.76 -16.63 -12.48
N ASP A 92 -3.37 -17.81 -12.01
CA ASP A 92 -4.20 -19.01 -12.03
C ASP A 92 -4.78 -19.27 -10.63
N ARG A 93 -6.09 -19.08 -10.50
CA ARG A 93 -6.81 -19.24 -9.24
C ARG A 93 -6.90 -20.71 -8.80
N ALA A 94 -6.94 -21.64 -9.74
CA ALA A 94 -7.09 -23.05 -9.39
C ALA A 94 -5.83 -23.62 -8.69
N THR A 95 -4.66 -23.15 -9.10
CA THR A 95 -3.38 -23.58 -8.56
C THR A 95 -2.74 -22.57 -7.60
N LEU A 96 -3.32 -21.39 -7.45
CA LEU A 96 -2.74 -20.22 -6.74
C LEU A 96 -1.35 -19.88 -7.28
N THR A 97 -1.18 -19.99 -8.60
CA THR A 97 0.10 -19.71 -9.26
C THR A 97 0.06 -18.33 -9.92
N VAL A 98 1.14 -17.59 -9.73
CA VAL A 98 1.39 -16.29 -10.39
C VAL A 98 2.62 -16.44 -11.27
N SER A 99 2.49 -16.06 -12.54
CA SER A 99 3.61 -15.98 -13.48
C SER A 99 3.75 -14.56 -14.01
N LYS A 100 4.98 -14.11 -14.19
CA LYS A 100 5.34 -12.76 -14.61
C LYS A 100 6.77 -12.71 -15.15
N PRO A 101 7.13 -11.70 -15.95
CA PRO A 101 8.53 -11.43 -16.29
C PRO A 101 9.35 -11.14 -15.02
N ILE A 102 10.61 -11.60 -14.98
CA ILE A 102 11.46 -11.46 -13.79
C ILE A 102 11.69 -9.99 -13.37
N GLY A 103 11.67 -9.07 -14.32
CA GLY A 103 11.81 -7.63 -14.08
C GLY A 103 10.51 -6.95 -13.61
N CYS A 104 9.36 -7.61 -13.71
CA CYS A 104 8.10 -7.13 -13.18
C CYS A 104 8.08 -7.40 -11.67
N ARG A 105 8.30 -6.36 -10.85
CA ARG A 105 8.38 -6.48 -9.40
C ARG A 105 7.33 -5.63 -8.71
N ILE A 106 6.71 -6.22 -7.70
CA ILE A 106 5.49 -5.74 -7.04
C ILE A 106 5.82 -5.02 -5.73
N ASP A 107 5.19 -3.87 -5.53
CA ASP A 107 5.07 -3.18 -4.26
C ASP A 107 3.60 -3.15 -3.82
N LEU A 108 3.33 -3.53 -2.58
CA LEU A 108 1.98 -3.53 -2.01
C LEU A 108 1.71 -2.30 -1.13
N GLY A 109 2.60 -1.30 -1.13
CA GLY A 109 2.48 -0.11 -0.29
C GLY A 109 1.20 0.69 -0.49
N GLY A 110 0.66 0.69 -1.72
CA GLY A 110 -0.58 1.40 -2.06
C GLY A 110 -1.88 0.66 -1.68
N ILE A 111 -1.81 -0.62 -1.30
CA ILE A 111 -3.00 -1.42 -0.99
C ILE A 111 -2.89 -2.20 0.33
N GLY A 112 -1.67 -2.53 0.75
CA GLY A 112 -1.43 -3.49 1.83
C GLY A 112 -2.01 -3.04 3.17
N LYS A 113 -1.94 -1.77 3.51
CA LYS A 113 -2.52 -1.26 4.76
C LYS A 113 -4.04 -1.36 4.75
N GLY A 114 -4.69 -0.91 3.68
CA GLY A 114 -6.14 -0.99 3.53
C GLY A 114 -6.64 -2.44 3.57
N TYR A 115 -5.93 -3.37 2.92
CA TYR A 115 -6.24 -4.79 3.01
C TYR A 115 -6.13 -5.32 4.45
N ALA A 116 -5.05 -4.99 5.15
CA ALA A 116 -4.85 -5.42 6.53
C ALA A 116 -5.93 -4.85 7.48
N VAL A 117 -6.31 -3.59 7.29
CA VAL A 117 -7.44 -2.96 8.01
C VAL A 117 -8.74 -3.72 7.74
N GLY A 118 -9.02 -4.05 6.48
CA GLY A 118 -10.20 -4.82 6.10
C GLY A 118 -10.24 -6.20 6.76
N ARG A 119 -9.12 -6.94 6.76
CA ARG A 119 -9.02 -8.27 7.40
C ARG A 119 -9.23 -8.21 8.91
N VAL A 120 -8.58 -7.24 9.59
CA VAL A 120 -8.76 -7.04 11.04
C VAL A 120 -10.20 -6.64 11.34
N SER A 121 -10.81 -5.80 10.52
CA SER A 121 -12.20 -5.37 10.70
C SER A 121 -13.17 -6.54 10.55
N GLN A 122 -12.96 -7.46 9.60
CA GLN A 122 -13.76 -8.68 9.47
C GLN A 122 -13.66 -9.56 10.72
N MET A 123 -12.45 -9.77 11.26
CA MET A 123 -12.26 -10.54 12.50
C MET A 123 -12.95 -9.89 13.69
N LEU A 124 -12.87 -8.57 13.83
CA LEU A 124 -13.53 -7.86 14.93
C LEU A 124 -15.05 -7.90 14.81
N ALA A 125 -15.59 -7.85 13.59
CA ALA A 125 -17.03 -7.88 13.35
C ALA A 125 -17.71 -9.18 13.80
N GLU A 126 -16.96 -10.27 13.97
CA GLU A 126 -17.46 -11.54 14.53
C GLU A 126 -17.89 -11.39 16.01
N SER A 127 -17.27 -10.47 16.75
CA SER A 127 -17.49 -10.31 18.20
C SER A 127 -17.93 -8.90 18.60
N TYR A 128 -17.66 -7.91 17.78
CA TYR A 128 -17.89 -6.51 18.12
C TYR A 128 -18.75 -5.83 17.05
N ARG A 129 -19.71 -5.04 17.50
CA ARG A 129 -20.62 -4.29 16.62
C ARG A 129 -20.10 -2.88 16.32
N ASP A 130 -19.45 -2.29 17.31
CA ASP A 130 -19.00 -0.90 17.26
C ASP A 130 -17.48 -0.89 17.54
N PHE A 131 -16.68 -0.50 16.55
CA PHE A 131 -15.22 -0.44 16.69
C PHE A 131 -14.58 0.47 15.64
N ILE A 132 -13.34 0.81 15.88
CA ILE A 132 -12.43 1.50 14.96
C ILE A 132 -11.15 0.69 14.80
N VAL A 133 -10.67 0.58 13.57
CA VAL A 133 -9.34 0.04 13.23
C VAL A 133 -8.57 1.12 12.51
N ASP A 134 -7.39 1.48 13.02
CA ASP A 134 -6.50 2.47 12.43
C ASP A 134 -5.11 1.86 12.20
N ALA A 135 -4.62 1.95 10.98
CA ALA A 135 -3.28 1.53 10.56
C ALA A 135 -2.44 2.72 10.07
N GLY A 136 -2.42 3.80 10.85
CA GLY A 136 -1.63 5.00 10.54
C GLY A 136 -2.25 5.83 9.42
N GLY A 137 -3.54 6.13 9.55
CA GLY A 137 -4.32 6.95 8.62
C GLY A 137 -5.12 6.17 7.58
N ASP A 138 -4.96 4.84 7.50
CA ASP A 138 -5.90 3.96 6.83
C ASP A 138 -6.84 3.41 7.91
N ILE A 139 -8.08 3.88 7.92
CA ILE A 139 -9.02 3.70 9.03
C ILE A 139 -10.31 3.05 8.51
N TYR A 140 -10.86 2.14 9.31
CA TYR A 140 -12.22 1.66 9.15
C TYR A 140 -12.98 1.81 10.47
N VAL A 141 -14.20 2.29 10.40
CA VAL A 141 -15.11 2.38 11.54
C VAL A 141 -16.35 1.52 11.30
N ALA A 142 -16.75 0.75 12.29
CA ALA A 142 -17.97 -0.04 12.27
C ALA A 142 -18.96 0.48 13.30
N GLY A 143 -20.25 0.41 12.97
CA GLY A 143 -21.35 0.73 13.89
C GLY A 143 -21.36 2.18 14.33
N ARG A 144 -21.57 2.42 15.64
CA ARG A 144 -21.80 3.74 16.22
C ARG A 144 -20.85 4.03 17.37
N ASN A 145 -20.41 5.26 17.49
CA ASN A 145 -19.69 5.71 18.68
C ASN A 145 -20.66 5.82 19.87
N ARG A 146 -20.53 4.92 20.84
CA ARG A 146 -21.38 4.91 22.06
C ARG A 146 -20.75 5.68 23.22
N MET A 147 -19.52 6.16 23.06
CA MET A 147 -18.81 6.91 24.10
C MET A 147 -19.15 8.40 24.07
N THR A 148 -19.83 8.87 23.04
CA THR A 148 -20.18 10.27 22.86
C THR A 148 -21.69 10.43 22.63
N ARG A 149 -22.16 11.69 22.73
CA ARG A 149 -23.55 12.07 22.44
C ARG A 149 -23.92 11.86 20.95
N PHE A 150 -22.91 11.85 20.08
CA PHE A 150 -23.10 11.70 18.63
C PHE A 150 -22.78 10.26 18.21
N PRO A 151 -23.61 9.64 17.37
CA PRO A 151 -23.44 8.24 16.97
C PRO A 151 -22.34 8.01 15.95
N TYR A 152 -21.53 9.00 15.63
CA TYR A 152 -20.48 8.96 14.61
C TYR A 152 -19.09 8.94 15.25
N PHE A 153 -18.16 8.32 14.57
CA PHE A 153 -16.73 8.45 14.87
C PHE A 153 -16.22 9.71 14.15
N ALA A 154 -15.64 10.63 14.91
CA ALA A 154 -15.04 11.84 14.38
C ALA A 154 -13.56 11.57 14.07
N ILE A 155 -13.18 11.67 12.82
CA ILE A 155 -11.79 11.55 12.35
C ILE A 155 -11.32 12.93 11.93
N ASP A 156 -10.25 13.39 12.55
CA ASP A 156 -9.65 14.68 12.25
C ASP A 156 -8.82 14.62 10.96
N ILE A 157 -8.95 15.63 10.12
CA ILE A 157 -8.16 15.80 8.90
C ILE A 157 -7.03 16.79 9.20
N GLU A 158 -5.79 16.28 9.24
CA GLU A 158 -4.59 17.10 9.43
C GLU A 158 -4.48 18.15 8.31
N ASN A 159 -4.20 19.40 8.67
CA ASN A 159 -3.94 20.45 7.70
C ASN A 159 -2.55 20.25 7.07
N ALA A 160 -2.52 20.03 5.75
CA ALA A 160 -1.26 19.77 5.02
C ALA A 160 -0.31 20.98 5.01
N PHE A 161 -0.83 22.20 5.20
CA PHE A 161 -0.08 23.45 5.11
C PHE A 161 0.23 24.08 6.47
N ARG A 162 -0.52 23.73 7.51
CA ARG A 162 -0.38 24.27 8.85
C ARG A 162 -0.36 23.13 9.84
N LYS A 163 0.85 22.85 10.35
CA LYS A 163 1.01 21.83 11.38
C LYS A 163 0.19 22.22 12.62
N ASP A 164 -0.33 21.20 13.27
CA ASP A 164 -1.15 21.32 14.51
C ASP A 164 -2.52 21.99 14.32
N GLU A 165 -2.93 22.26 13.07
CA GLU A 165 -4.29 22.70 12.74
C GLU A 165 -5.09 21.57 12.08
N SER A 166 -6.38 21.55 12.35
CA SER A 166 -7.34 20.70 11.65
C SER A 166 -7.81 21.37 10.37
N ALA A 167 -7.84 20.63 9.27
CA ALA A 167 -8.52 21.06 8.05
C ALA A 167 -10.03 20.78 8.09
N GLY A 168 -10.48 19.90 8.99
CA GLY A 168 -11.88 19.53 9.16
C GLY A 168 -12.06 18.20 9.86
N LEU A 169 -13.32 17.82 10.07
CA LEU A 169 -13.70 16.54 10.67
C LEU A 169 -14.54 15.72 9.71
N LEU A 170 -14.19 14.44 9.58
CA LEU A 170 -15.06 13.43 8.97
C LEU A 170 -15.88 12.72 10.04
N LEU A 171 -17.19 12.69 9.87
CA LEU A 171 -18.11 11.95 10.74
C LEU A 171 -18.47 10.63 10.06
N LEU A 172 -17.96 9.53 10.57
CA LEU A 172 -18.03 8.22 9.93
C LEU A 172 -18.86 7.23 10.74
N SER A 173 -19.58 6.34 10.03
CA SER A 173 -20.30 5.20 10.58
C SER A 173 -20.41 4.12 9.51
N GLY A 174 -19.78 2.97 9.70
CA GLY A 174 -19.71 1.89 8.69
C GLY A 174 -18.91 2.26 7.44
N GLN A 175 -17.87 3.05 7.59
CA GLN A 175 -17.11 3.61 6.47
C GLN A 175 -15.60 3.50 6.70
N ALA A 176 -14.85 3.56 5.61
CA ALA A 176 -13.40 3.66 5.64
C ALA A 176 -12.92 5.04 5.17
N VAL A 177 -11.75 5.42 5.63
CA VAL A 177 -10.97 6.55 5.11
C VAL A 177 -9.51 6.13 4.97
N ALA A 178 -8.89 6.56 3.91
CA ALA A 178 -7.46 6.39 3.69
C ALA A 178 -6.84 7.73 3.28
N THR A 179 -5.62 7.96 3.73
CA THR A 179 -4.91 9.21 3.43
C THR A 179 -3.63 8.91 2.66
N SER A 180 -3.57 9.40 1.44
CA SER A 180 -2.34 9.43 0.63
C SER A 180 -1.79 10.85 0.60
N GLY A 181 -0.50 11.02 0.88
CA GLY A 181 0.09 12.34 0.89
C GLY A 181 1.60 12.32 0.86
N VAL A 182 2.18 13.40 0.37
CA VAL A 182 3.63 13.57 0.24
C VAL A 182 4.28 14.18 1.49
N ASN A 183 3.50 14.61 2.49
CA ASN A 183 4.01 15.41 3.60
C ASN A 183 5.00 14.67 4.53
N ARG A 184 4.88 13.36 4.67
CA ARG A 184 5.65 12.56 5.63
C ARG A 184 6.78 11.75 5.01
N ARG A 185 6.70 11.39 3.71
CA ARG A 185 7.67 10.53 3.02
C ARG A 185 8.21 11.24 1.81
N ARG A 186 9.07 12.24 2.08
CA ARG A 186 9.80 13.04 1.08
C ARG A 186 11.28 12.92 1.30
N TRP A 187 12.04 13.01 0.23
CA TRP A 187 13.50 13.07 0.27
C TRP A 187 14.03 13.91 -0.89
N GLN A 188 15.25 14.37 -0.78
CA GLN A 188 15.94 15.11 -1.84
C GLN A 188 16.76 14.15 -2.68
N ARG A 189 16.67 14.30 -4.00
CA ARG A 189 17.52 13.60 -4.96
C ARG A 189 17.85 14.52 -6.13
N ASP A 190 19.14 14.67 -6.43
CA ASP A 190 19.64 15.48 -7.55
C ASP A 190 19.04 16.91 -7.56
N GLY A 191 18.86 17.51 -6.37
CA GLY A 191 18.27 18.83 -6.20
C GLY A 191 16.73 18.87 -6.38
N GLN A 192 16.08 17.74 -6.58
CA GLN A 192 14.62 17.62 -6.70
C GLN A 192 14.02 16.93 -5.49
N GLU A 193 12.85 17.40 -5.07
CA GLU A 193 12.06 16.72 -4.04
C GLU A 193 11.37 15.50 -4.67
N LYS A 194 11.52 14.34 -4.02
CA LYS A 194 10.93 13.06 -4.42
C LYS A 194 10.00 12.56 -3.34
N SER A 195 9.05 11.72 -3.73
CA SER A 195 8.09 11.08 -2.82
C SER A 195 7.89 9.61 -3.18
N HIS A 196 7.16 8.90 -2.32
CA HIS A 196 6.79 7.51 -2.57
C HIS A 196 5.57 7.37 -3.52
N LEU A 197 4.96 8.48 -3.92
CA LEU A 197 3.90 8.49 -4.92
C LEU A 197 4.54 8.59 -6.30
N ILE A 198 4.30 7.57 -7.11
CA ILE A 198 4.87 7.44 -8.44
C ILE A 198 3.83 7.84 -9.49
N ASP A 199 4.20 8.75 -10.36
CA ASP A 199 3.49 8.98 -11.61
C ASP A 199 3.94 7.92 -12.61
N VAL A 200 3.07 6.95 -12.88
CA VAL A 200 3.42 5.80 -13.72
C VAL A 200 3.62 6.18 -15.19
N GLU A 201 2.99 7.26 -15.66
CA GLU A 201 3.14 7.76 -17.03
C GLU A 201 4.49 8.44 -17.22
N LYS A 202 4.91 9.24 -16.23
CA LYS A 202 6.22 9.92 -16.26
C LYS A 202 7.38 9.02 -15.85
N GLY A 203 7.06 7.89 -15.17
CA GLY A 203 8.08 6.96 -14.69
C GLY A 203 8.93 7.49 -13.54
N GLY A 204 8.35 8.31 -12.68
CA GLY A 204 9.04 8.91 -11.52
C GLY A 204 8.08 9.60 -10.54
N SER A 205 8.64 10.22 -9.51
CA SER A 205 7.89 10.98 -8.50
C SER A 205 8.18 12.48 -8.59
#